data_26676d971921df7cc54f3c41f1b54cb1
#
_entry.id   26676d971921df7cc54f3c41f1b54cb1
#
_cell.length_a   1.000
_cell.length_b   1.000
_cell.length_c   1.000
_cell.angle_alpha   90.00
_cell.angle_beta   90.00
_cell.angle_gamma   90.00
#
_symmetry.space_group_name_H-M   'P 1'
#
loop_
_entity.id
_entity.type
_entity.pdbx_description
1 polymer ?
#
loop_
_entity_poly.entity_id
_entity_poly.type
_entity_poly.pdbx_seq_one_letter_code
_entity_poly.pdbx_strand_id
1 'polypeptide(L)'
;MSENIYAVRTNQLRSRMQQEDLRAYLIPMNDFHGSEYIGEYFKTIAWFSGFTGSAATLLVTETESFLWTDGRYFLQAGEQLAGTGIRLMKMGEADVPTGTAYIAGYLQECKQAGKTLRIGFDGRIVSAAYVETLQQEIEKSCGQKAQIEDGKDLAGEIWGAERPALSKEPIWELPLSYAGAGRDIKLKAAQIKMQEQGVDYLILTSLDEIAWIMNLRGNDIAYNPVFLSYLVLSGTRATLYVRNRESLPIFEEAVDVRAYEDFYQDLKSFPAGSRIWLDADTVNYKIVSLLDGKYKIMTAKSPIALEKAVKNHTEIENERLAHIRDGVAVTRFIRWLKTEVRTGKEEATELSAAEKLEGYRKQMPHYLGQSFAPIIAYGSHGAIVHYEPTQETDIPLGNESFLLADTGGHYLEGTTDITRTIVMGPVTKLQKQHYTAVLMGNLRLMDAKFRYGLSGAHLDYLAREPLYRMGLDFKHGTGHGVGYLLNVHEGPNAIRSRVAEDGVFKQGMITSDEPGLYIEGAYGIRLENLILCVHAEKTEYGQFMQFEPLTFVPFDPEAVDLEMLTGRDKELFEGYQKQVYETLAPYLTEEEKQWLLRETRNL
;
A
#
# COMPACT_ATOMS: atom_id res chain seq x y z
N MET A 1 2.37 -28.34 -29.77
CA MET A 1 2.26 -27.10 -28.98
C MET A 1 3.11 -27.33 -27.75
N SER A 2 4.06 -26.45 -27.43
CA SER A 2 4.80 -26.56 -26.17
C SER A 2 3.81 -26.38 -25.02
N GLU A 3 3.88 -27.25 -24.02
CA GLU A 3 3.06 -27.14 -22.82
C GLU A 3 3.34 -25.79 -22.14
N ASN A 4 2.28 -25.09 -21.70
CA ASN A 4 2.42 -23.79 -21.03
C ASN A 4 3.22 -23.97 -19.74
N ILE A 5 4.28 -23.20 -19.54
CA ILE A 5 5.20 -23.33 -18.40
C ILE A 5 4.48 -23.23 -17.06
N TYR A 6 3.44 -22.41 -16.94
CA TYR A 6 2.66 -22.24 -15.71
C TYR A 6 1.82 -23.48 -15.40
N ALA A 7 1.28 -24.14 -16.44
CA ALA A 7 0.61 -25.43 -16.29
C ALA A 7 1.58 -26.52 -15.82
N VAL A 8 2.81 -26.55 -16.34
CA VAL A 8 3.86 -27.48 -15.91
C VAL A 8 4.17 -27.27 -14.41
N ARG A 9 4.40 -26.00 -14.00
CA ARG A 9 4.73 -25.66 -12.60
C ARG A 9 3.60 -26.03 -11.63
N THR A 10 2.35 -25.73 -11.98
CA THR A 10 1.20 -26.11 -11.14
C THR A 10 1.01 -27.63 -11.06
N ASN A 11 1.32 -28.40 -12.13
CA ASN A 11 1.31 -29.86 -12.11
C ASN A 11 2.45 -30.44 -11.24
N GLN A 12 3.63 -29.82 -11.25
CA GLN A 12 4.70 -30.19 -10.31
C GLN A 12 4.27 -30.00 -8.84
N LEU A 13 3.58 -28.88 -8.55
CA LEU A 13 3.05 -28.64 -7.21
C LEU A 13 2.00 -29.69 -6.82
N ARG A 14 1.08 -30.08 -7.71
CA ARG A 14 0.14 -31.18 -7.47
C ARG A 14 0.85 -32.50 -7.16
N SER A 15 1.92 -32.79 -7.88
CA SER A 15 2.71 -34.02 -7.60
C SER A 15 3.35 -34.00 -6.21
N ARG A 16 3.84 -32.84 -5.76
CA ARG A 16 4.35 -32.66 -4.39
C ARG A 16 3.23 -32.73 -3.35
N MET A 17 2.08 -32.11 -3.61
CA MET A 17 0.89 -32.19 -2.75
C MET A 17 0.43 -33.63 -2.55
N GLN A 18 0.45 -34.47 -3.59
CA GLN A 18 0.10 -35.87 -3.50
C GLN A 18 1.05 -36.63 -2.59
N GLN A 19 2.37 -36.37 -2.68
CA GLN A 19 3.38 -36.99 -1.80
C GLN A 19 3.16 -36.64 -0.32
N GLU A 20 2.64 -35.42 -0.04
CA GLU A 20 2.37 -34.92 1.31
C GLU A 20 0.93 -35.18 1.77
N ASP A 21 0.12 -35.91 1.00
CA ASP A 21 -1.33 -36.14 1.24
C ASP A 21 -2.14 -34.85 1.43
N LEU A 22 -1.82 -33.77 0.67
CA LEU A 22 -2.51 -32.49 0.73
C LEU A 22 -3.63 -32.43 -0.30
N ARG A 23 -4.79 -31.86 0.11
CA ARG A 23 -5.94 -31.62 -0.78
C ARG A 23 -5.81 -30.30 -1.53
N ALA A 24 -5.18 -29.32 -0.89
CA ALA A 24 -4.97 -27.98 -1.44
C ALA A 24 -3.64 -27.41 -0.93
N TYR A 25 -3.04 -26.53 -1.71
CA TYR A 25 -1.88 -25.73 -1.33
C TYR A 25 -2.13 -24.25 -1.64
N LEU A 26 -1.95 -23.40 -0.64
CA LEU A 26 -2.23 -21.97 -0.69
C LEU A 26 -0.92 -21.18 -0.83
N ILE A 27 -0.90 -20.23 -1.75
CA ILE A 27 0.21 -19.31 -1.97
C ILE A 27 -0.36 -17.88 -2.01
N PRO A 28 -0.36 -17.13 -0.91
CA PRO A 28 -0.71 -15.71 -0.94
C PRO A 28 0.45 -14.89 -1.52
N MET A 29 0.14 -13.73 -2.08
CA MET A 29 1.14 -12.72 -2.43
C MET A 29 1.54 -12.00 -1.14
N ASN A 30 2.58 -12.49 -0.50
CA ASN A 30 3.01 -12.00 0.80
C ASN A 30 4.48 -12.39 1.04
N ASP A 31 5.12 -11.70 1.97
CA ASP A 31 6.43 -12.06 2.51
C ASP A 31 6.30 -12.61 3.94
N PHE A 32 7.42 -12.78 4.64
CA PHE A 32 7.42 -13.26 6.02
C PHE A 32 6.91 -12.23 7.04
N HIS A 33 6.67 -10.99 6.60
CA HIS A 33 6.40 -9.81 7.43
C HIS A 33 5.01 -9.22 7.20
N GLY A 34 4.27 -9.71 6.21
CA GLY A 34 2.97 -9.14 5.85
C GLY A 34 3.06 -7.86 5.02
N SER A 35 4.17 -7.65 4.29
CA SER A 35 4.38 -6.46 3.48
C SER A 35 3.47 -6.44 2.25
N GLU A 36 2.97 -5.27 1.86
CA GLU A 36 2.19 -5.09 0.63
C GLU A 36 3.08 -5.25 -0.61
N TYR A 37 4.23 -4.57 -0.64
CA TYR A 37 5.25 -4.78 -1.67
C TYR A 37 6.26 -5.82 -1.17
N ILE A 38 6.57 -6.77 -2.02
CA ILE A 38 7.39 -7.93 -1.67
C ILE A 38 8.69 -7.97 -2.49
N GLY A 39 9.77 -8.41 -1.85
CA GLY A 39 11.04 -8.62 -2.55
C GLY A 39 10.98 -9.77 -3.56
N GLU A 40 11.94 -9.81 -4.48
CA GLU A 40 12.01 -10.80 -5.58
C GLU A 40 11.93 -12.26 -5.12
N TYR A 41 12.49 -12.58 -3.95
CA TYR A 41 12.40 -13.92 -3.34
C TYR A 41 10.95 -14.39 -3.16
N PHE A 42 10.02 -13.47 -2.94
CA PHE A 42 8.61 -13.75 -2.61
C PHE A 42 7.67 -13.70 -3.82
N LYS A 43 8.15 -13.39 -5.02
CA LYS A 43 7.33 -13.31 -6.25
C LYS A 43 6.87 -14.68 -6.78
N THR A 44 6.52 -15.58 -5.86
CA THR A 44 6.10 -16.95 -6.15
C THR A 44 4.86 -17.02 -7.04
N ILE A 45 3.87 -16.13 -6.84
CA ILE A 45 2.67 -16.09 -7.69
C ILE A 45 3.03 -15.74 -9.14
N ALA A 46 3.87 -14.72 -9.35
CA ALA A 46 4.31 -14.36 -10.69
C ALA A 46 5.04 -15.51 -11.39
N TRP A 47 5.89 -16.22 -10.66
CA TRP A 47 6.59 -17.40 -11.19
C TRP A 47 5.63 -18.53 -11.56
N PHE A 48 4.59 -18.83 -10.73
CA PHE A 48 3.62 -19.90 -10.96
C PHE A 48 2.53 -19.57 -11.98
N SER A 49 2.16 -18.30 -12.16
CA SER A 49 0.96 -17.90 -12.90
C SER A 49 1.20 -16.89 -14.03
N GLY A 50 2.34 -16.18 -14.00
CA GLY A 50 2.59 -15.03 -14.87
C GLY A 50 1.88 -13.75 -14.43
N PHE A 51 1.09 -13.78 -13.34
CA PHE A 51 0.42 -12.59 -12.81
C PHE A 51 1.39 -11.71 -12.04
N THR A 52 1.50 -10.43 -12.45
CA THR A 52 2.48 -9.47 -11.91
C THR A 52 1.86 -8.35 -11.05
N GLY A 53 0.54 -8.35 -10.83
CA GLY A 53 -0.09 -7.39 -9.92
C GLY A 53 0.36 -7.57 -8.45
N SER A 54 0.10 -6.59 -7.59
CA SER A 54 0.60 -6.58 -6.20
C SER A 54 -0.32 -7.27 -5.17
N ALA A 55 -1.52 -7.72 -5.56
CA ALA A 55 -2.46 -8.36 -4.64
C ALA A 55 -3.11 -9.58 -5.27
N ALA A 56 -2.80 -10.77 -4.77
CA ALA A 56 -3.41 -12.01 -5.21
C ALA A 56 -3.24 -13.15 -4.19
N THR A 57 -4.06 -14.19 -4.37
CA THR A 57 -3.89 -15.49 -3.70
C THR A 57 -4.08 -16.59 -4.71
N LEU A 58 -3.07 -17.44 -4.87
CA LEU A 58 -3.13 -18.62 -5.71
C LEU A 58 -3.47 -19.84 -4.86
N LEU A 59 -4.49 -20.57 -5.25
CA LEU A 59 -4.86 -21.86 -4.69
C LEU A 59 -4.68 -22.96 -5.73
N VAL A 60 -3.94 -24.01 -5.38
CA VAL A 60 -3.82 -25.21 -6.20
C VAL A 60 -4.52 -26.36 -5.45
N THR A 61 -5.51 -26.98 -6.08
CA THR A 61 -6.17 -28.19 -5.60
C THR A 61 -5.62 -29.43 -6.33
N GLU A 62 -6.12 -30.60 -6.01
CA GLU A 62 -5.72 -31.85 -6.71
C GLU A 62 -5.95 -31.78 -8.22
N THR A 63 -6.92 -31.00 -8.71
CA THR A 63 -7.34 -30.98 -10.12
C THR A 63 -7.33 -29.61 -10.77
N GLU A 64 -7.53 -28.53 -10.03
CA GLU A 64 -7.74 -27.17 -10.54
C GLU A 64 -6.80 -26.17 -9.87
N SER A 65 -6.69 -25.00 -10.47
CA SER A 65 -5.93 -23.86 -9.91
C SER A 65 -6.75 -22.58 -10.05
N PHE A 66 -6.69 -21.72 -9.03
CA PHE A 66 -7.49 -20.50 -8.93
C PHE A 66 -6.62 -19.36 -8.44
N LEU A 67 -6.83 -18.17 -8.99
CA LEU A 67 -6.17 -16.95 -8.54
C LEU A 67 -7.22 -15.90 -8.19
N TRP A 68 -7.31 -15.54 -6.90
CA TRP A 68 -8.11 -14.41 -6.43
C TRP A 68 -7.31 -13.13 -6.52
N THR A 69 -7.93 -12.08 -7.07
CA THR A 69 -7.40 -10.71 -7.04
C THR A 69 -8.56 -9.72 -6.94
N ASP A 70 -8.29 -8.46 -6.58
CA ASP A 70 -9.29 -7.41 -6.43
C ASP A 70 -9.52 -6.59 -7.71
N GLY A 71 -10.46 -5.65 -7.65
CA GLY A 71 -10.93 -4.87 -8.81
C GLY A 71 -9.88 -4.03 -9.52
N ARG A 72 -8.75 -3.74 -8.87
CA ARG A 72 -7.62 -3.01 -9.45
C ARG A 72 -6.94 -3.80 -10.59
N TYR A 73 -7.00 -5.14 -10.52
CA TYR A 73 -6.26 -6.06 -11.38
C TYR A 73 -7.12 -6.95 -12.29
N PHE A 74 -8.44 -6.81 -12.33
CA PHE A 74 -9.31 -7.72 -13.09
C PHE A 74 -8.95 -7.81 -14.57
N LEU A 75 -8.64 -6.68 -15.20
CA LEU A 75 -8.27 -6.64 -16.62
C LEU A 75 -6.91 -7.30 -16.83
N GLN A 76 -5.88 -6.88 -16.09
CA GLN A 76 -4.53 -7.42 -16.16
C GLN A 76 -4.50 -8.93 -15.90
N ALA A 77 -5.19 -9.39 -14.85
CA ALA A 77 -5.24 -10.82 -14.54
C ALA A 77 -5.97 -11.63 -15.62
N GLY A 78 -7.02 -11.05 -16.24
CA GLY A 78 -7.72 -11.68 -17.34
C GLY A 78 -6.82 -11.96 -18.54
N GLU A 79 -5.92 -11.02 -18.86
CA GLU A 79 -4.96 -11.15 -19.94
C GLU A 79 -3.80 -12.10 -19.58
N GLN A 80 -3.18 -11.89 -18.41
CA GLN A 80 -1.99 -12.65 -17.99
C GLN A 80 -2.27 -14.11 -17.67
N LEU A 81 -3.47 -14.46 -17.20
CA LEU A 81 -3.86 -15.83 -16.91
C LEU A 81 -4.38 -16.59 -18.15
N ALA A 82 -4.56 -15.93 -19.29
CA ALA A 82 -5.06 -16.57 -20.50
C ALA A 82 -4.15 -17.73 -20.94
N GLY A 83 -4.73 -18.92 -21.09
CA GLY A 83 -4.00 -20.13 -21.50
C GLY A 83 -3.11 -20.78 -20.44
N THR A 84 -3.08 -20.28 -19.18
CA THR A 84 -2.30 -20.87 -18.09
C THR A 84 -2.98 -22.07 -17.43
N GLY A 85 -4.29 -22.22 -17.61
CA GLY A 85 -5.10 -23.21 -16.88
C GLY A 85 -5.48 -22.77 -15.46
N ILE A 86 -5.16 -21.53 -15.06
CA ILE A 86 -5.51 -20.95 -13.77
C ILE A 86 -6.78 -20.09 -13.95
N ARG A 87 -7.82 -20.36 -13.16
CA ARG A 87 -9.09 -19.63 -13.21
C ARG A 87 -9.01 -18.35 -12.38
N LEU A 88 -9.35 -17.21 -13.01
CA LEU A 88 -9.49 -15.93 -12.33
C LEU A 88 -10.73 -15.91 -11.45
N MET A 89 -10.56 -15.52 -10.19
CA MET A 89 -11.61 -15.32 -9.19
C MET A 89 -11.64 -13.84 -8.80
N LYS A 90 -12.63 -13.10 -9.32
CA LYS A 90 -12.79 -11.65 -9.15
C LYS A 90 -13.36 -11.34 -7.75
N MET A 91 -12.50 -10.95 -6.80
CA MET A 91 -12.91 -10.67 -5.42
C MET A 91 -13.97 -9.57 -5.35
N GLY A 92 -15.03 -9.82 -4.55
CA GLY A 92 -16.10 -8.85 -4.32
C GLY A 92 -17.24 -8.88 -5.35
N GLU A 93 -17.10 -9.63 -6.46
CA GLU A 93 -18.22 -9.86 -7.38
C GLU A 93 -19.25 -10.85 -6.77
N ALA A 94 -20.53 -10.67 -7.10
CA ALA A 94 -21.65 -11.30 -6.40
C ALA A 94 -21.59 -12.84 -6.34
N ASP A 95 -21.08 -13.50 -7.37
CA ASP A 95 -21.05 -14.96 -7.49
C ASP A 95 -19.67 -15.57 -7.20
N VAL A 96 -18.74 -14.76 -6.67
CA VAL A 96 -17.38 -15.21 -6.39
C VAL A 96 -17.17 -15.40 -4.89
N PRO A 97 -16.97 -16.65 -4.40
CA PRO A 97 -16.71 -16.90 -2.99
C PRO A 97 -15.34 -16.36 -2.59
N THR A 98 -15.17 -16.01 -1.32
CA THR A 98 -13.84 -15.74 -0.74
C THR A 98 -12.96 -16.99 -0.85
N GLY A 99 -11.63 -16.81 -0.84
CA GLY A 99 -10.70 -17.95 -0.87
C GLY A 99 -10.94 -18.92 0.29
N THR A 100 -11.19 -18.41 1.49
CA THR A 100 -11.50 -19.22 2.68
C THR A 100 -12.78 -20.02 2.54
N ALA A 101 -13.86 -19.39 2.06
CA ALA A 101 -15.14 -20.06 1.81
C ALA A 101 -15.02 -21.15 0.72
N TYR A 102 -14.27 -20.85 -0.36
CA TYR A 102 -14.02 -21.83 -1.42
C TYR A 102 -13.26 -23.06 -0.89
N ILE A 103 -12.18 -22.85 -0.13
CA ILE A 103 -11.39 -23.91 0.47
C ILE A 103 -12.24 -24.76 1.41
N ALA A 104 -13.08 -24.13 2.25
CA ALA A 104 -13.97 -24.85 3.17
C ALA A 104 -14.97 -25.74 2.41
N GLY A 105 -15.60 -25.22 1.34
CA GLY A 105 -16.48 -26.00 0.47
C GLY A 105 -15.78 -27.18 -0.21
N TYR A 106 -14.60 -26.94 -0.78
CA TYR A 106 -13.78 -27.99 -1.42
C TYR A 106 -13.38 -29.09 -0.43
N LEU A 107 -12.96 -28.72 0.78
CA LEU A 107 -12.64 -29.71 1.81
C LEU A 107 -13.87 -30.48 2.29
N GLN A 108 -15.06 -29.89 2.28
CA GLN A 108 -16.31 -30.60 2.56
C GLN A 108 -16.59 -31.70 1.50
N GLU A 109 -16.37 -31.41 0.23
CA GLU A 109 -16.45 -32.41 -0.86
C GLU A 109 -15.41 -33.51 -0.67
N CYS A 110 -14.16 -33.17 -0.32
CA CYS A 110 -13.13 -34.13 0.01
C CYS A 110 -13.54 -35.06 1.15
N LYS A 111 -14.15 -34.51 2.22
CA LYS A 111 -14.68 -35.30 3.35
C LYS A 111 -15.75 -36.29 2.93
N GLN A 112 -16.73 -35.81 2.10
CA GLN A 112 -17.80 -36.65 1.57
C GLN A 112 -17.25 -37.81 0.70
N ALA A 113 -16.12 -37.56 0.01
CA ALA A 113 -15.39 -38.59 -0.74
C ALA A 113 -14.47 -39.49 0.13
N GLY A 114 -14.51 -39.36 1.45
CA GLY A 114 -13.70 -40.15 2.39
C GLY A 114 -12.23 -39.76 2.45
N LYS A 115 -11.86 -38.56 1.96
CA LYS A 115 -10.47 -38.06 1.99
C LYS A 115 -10.15 -37.35 3.31
N THR A 116 -8.86 -37.23 3.62
CA THR A 116 -8.36 -36.42 4.74
C THR A 116 -8.58 -34.93 4.51
N LEU A 117 -8.84 -34.19 5.58
CA LEU A 117 -8.92 -32.71 5.53
C LEU A 117 -7.54 -32.12 5.81
N ARG A 118 -6.69 -32.05 4.79
CA ARG A 118 -5.32 -31.62 4.94
C ARG A 118 -4.96 -30.58 3.88
N ILE A 119 -4.51 -29.39 4.36
CA ILE A 119 -4.11 -28.25 3.53
C ILE A 119 -2.67 -27.84 3.86
N GLY A 120 -1.91 -27.43 2.84
CA GLY A 120 -0.53 -26.98 2.99
C GLY A 120 -0.34 -25.52 2.57
N PHE A 121 0.63 -24.88 3.19
CA PHE A 121 1.20 -23.59 2.80
C PHE A 121 2.53 -23.36 3.56
N ASP A 122 3.35 -22.44 3.08
CA ASP A 122 4.45 -21.93 3.91
C ASP A 122 3.87 -21.07 5.04
N GLY A 123 3.96 -21.54 6.27
CA GLY A 123 3.40 -20.84 7.44
C GLY A 123 4.01 -19.46 7.69
N ARG A 124 5.14 -19.14 7.04
CA ARG A 124 5.81 -17.85 7.16
C ARG A 124 5.20 -16.74 6.30
N ILE A 125 4.40 -17.09 5.27
CA ILE A 125 3.78 -16.11 4.35
C ILE A 125 2.27 -15.97 4.52
N VAL A 126 1.64 -16.71 5.44
CA VAL A 126 0.20 -16.65 5.73
C VAL A 126 -0.01 -16.05 7.10
N SER A 127 -0.83 -15.01 7.24
CA SER A 127 -1.09 -14.39 8.53
C SER A 127 -1.86 -15.30 9.48
N ALA A 128 -1.64 -15.12 10.78
CA ALA A 128 -2.35 -15.89 11.81
C ALA A 128 -3.88 -15.68 11.74
N ALA A 129 -4.32 -14.44 11.52
CA ALA A 129 -5.75 -14.09 11.39
C ALA A 129 -6.41 -14.79 10.18
N TYR A 130 -5.70 -14.86 9.04
CA TYR A 130 -6.22 -15.59 7.87
C TYR A 130 -6.44 -17.07 8.19
N VAL A 131 -5.47 -17.72 8.84
CA VAL A 131 -5.56 -19.15 9.21
C VAL A 131 -6.68 -19.39 10.22
N GLU A 132 -6.86 -18.48 11.18
CA GLU A 132 -7.96 -18.56 12.14
C GLU A 132 -9.32 -18.51 11.43
N THR A 133 -9.51 -17.53 10.54
CA THR A 133 -10.72 -17.40 9.72
C THR A 133 -10.96 -18.64 8.86
N LEU A 134 -9.90 -19.14 8.19
CA LEU A 134 -9.97 -20.35 7.38
C LEU A 134 -10.41 -21.57 8.20
N GLN A 135 -9.84 -21.78 9.38
CA GLN A 135 -10.19 -22.89 10.26
C GLN A 135 -11.62 -22.80 10.80
N GLN A 136 -12.11 -21.59 11.10
CA GLN A 136 -13.50 -21.37 11.52
C GLN A 136 -14.48 -21.74 10.38
N GLU A 137 -14.19 -21.33 9.14
CA GLU A 137 -15.04 -21.67 7.99
C GLU A 137 -15.00 -23.16 7.67
N ILE A 138 -13.84 -23.81 7.76
CA ILE A 138 -13.71 -25.26 7.59
C ILE A 138 -14.48 -26.01 8.69
N GLU A 139 -14.35 -25.60 9.95
CA GLU A 139 -15.05 -26.22 11.07
C GLU A 139 -16.58 -26.10 10.92
N LYS A 140 -17.06 -24.93 10.48
CA LYS A 140 -18.47 -24.68 10.18
C LYS A 140 -18.99 -25.59 9.05
N SER A 141 -18.21 -25.78 7.99
CA SER A 141 -18.60 -26.58 6.82
C SER A 141 -18.42 -28.07 7.03
N CYS A 142 -17.31 -28.47 7.67
CA CYS A 142 -16.92 -29.87 7.81
C CYS A 142 -17.19 -30.46 9.19
N GLY A 143 -17.59 -29.66 10.21
CA GLY A 143 -17.78 -30.11 11.60
C GLY A 143 -16.47 -30.45 12.32
N GLN A 144 -15.31 -30.13 11.75
CA GLN A 144 -13.98 -30.31 12.35
C GLN A 144 -12.97 -29.41 11.63
N LYS A 145 -11.88 -29.07 12.30
CA LYS A 145 -10.74 -28.33 11.72
C LYS A 145 -9.94 -29.18 10.75
N ALA A 146 -9.27 -28.56 9.78
CA ALA A 146 -8.31 -29.22 8.92
C ALA A 146 -6.95 -29.38 9.62
N GLN A 147 -6.21 -30.40 9.20
CA GLN A 147 -4.78 -30.47 9.49
C GLN A 147 -4.01 -29.52 8.60
N ILE A 148 -3.19 -28.68 9.20
CA ILE A 148 -2.35 -27.73 8.50
C ILE A 148 -0.92 -28.25 8.42
N GLU A 149 -0.35 -28.28 7.21
CA GLU A 149 1.07 -28.46 6.96
C GLU A 149 1.68 -27.07 6.70
N ASP A 150 2.30 -26.50 7.73
CA ASP A 150 2.86 -25.14 7.73
C ASP A 150 4.40 -25.10 7.66
N GLY A 151 5.01 -26.26 7.60
CA GLY A 151 6.46 -26.41 7.73
C GLY A 151 7.23 -26.48 6.42
N LYS A 152 6.54 -26.58 5.26
CA LYS A 152 7.15 -26.84 3.96
C LYS A 152 6.81 -25.78 2.93
N ASP A 153 7.83 -25.14 2.38
CA ASP A 153 7.71 -24.25 1.22
C ASP A 153 7.79 -25.08 -0.08
N LEU A 154 6.73 -25.85 -0.38
CA LEU A 154 6.70 -26.70 -1.58
C LEU A 154 6.85 -25.90 -2.86
N ALA A 155 6.33 -24.68 -2.89
CA ALA A 155 6.44 -23.77 -4.04
C ALA A 155 7.90 -23.31 -4.24
N GLY A 156 8.58 -22.92 -3.17
CA GLY A 156 9.99 -22.56 -3.22
C GLY A 156 10.91 -23.74 -3.54
N GLU A 157 10.58 -24.97 -3.07
CA GLU A 157 11.31 -26.18 -3.45
C GLU A 157 11.23 -26.46 -4.97
N ILE A 158 10.07 -26.19 -5.59
CA ILE A 158 9.88 -26.37 -7.04
C ILE A 158 10.61 -25.28 -7.83
N TRP A 159 10.57 -24.03 -7.36
CA TRP A 159 11.33 -22.93 -7.97
C TRP A 159 12.84 -23.20 -7.92
N GLY A 160 13.30 -23.77 -6.83
CA GLY A 160 14.66 -24.30 -6.68
C GLY A 160 15.75 -23.25 -6.76
N ALA A 161 16.84 -23.57 -7.47
CA ALA A 161 18.03 -22.73 -7.57
C ALA A 161 17.82 -21.43 -8.37
N GLU A 162 16.75 -21.33 -9.14
CA GLU A 162 16.40 -20.11 -9.90
C GLU A 162 15.74 -19.04 -9.01
N ARG A 163 15.30 -19.41 -7.80
CA ARG A 163 14.69 -18.45 -6.87
C ARG A 163 15.72 -17.42 -6.42
N PRO A 164 15.42 -16.12 -6.57
CA PRO A 164 16.30 -15.06 -6.08
C PRO A 164 16.64 -15.24 -4.59
N ALA A 165 17.81 -14.79 -4.16
CA ALA A 165 18.16 -14.78 -2.75
C ALA A 165 17.34 -13.72 -1.99
N LEU A 166 17.14 -13.94 -0.69
CA LEU A 166 16.61 -12.88 0.19
C LEU A 166 17.56 -11.67 0.18
N SER A 167 17.01 -10.48 0.10
CA SER A 167 17.76 -9.23 0.11
C SER A 167 18.63 -9.07 1.37
N LYS A 168 19.72 -8.31 1.24
CA LYS A 168 20.65 -7.99 2.32
C LYS A 168 21.26 -6.60 2.08
N GLU A 169 20.40 -5.61 1.78
CA GLU A 169 20.85 -4.24 1.53
C GLU A 169 21.35 -3.54 2.82
N PRO A 170 22.16 -2.49 2.69
CA PRO A 170 22.61 -1.72 3.84
C PRO A 170 21.46 -1.10 4.63
N ILE A 171 21.59 -1.14 5.97
CA ILE A 171 20.70 -0.49 6.91
C ILE A 171 21.36 0.81 7.37
N TRP A 172 20.60 1.90 7.46
CA TRP A 172 21.09 3.21 7.86
C TRP A 172 20.18 3.86 8.91
N GLU A 173 20.75 4.73 9.72
CA GLU A 173 20.05 5.43 10.80
C GLU A 173 19.41 6.72 10.27
N LEU A 174 18.11 6.90 10.55
CA LEU A 174 17.42 8.17 10.33
C LEU A 174 17.83 9.14 11.46
N PRO A 175 18.49 10.29 11.15
CA PRO A 175 18.92 11.23 12.17
C PRO A 175 17.76 11.79 12.99
N LEU A 176 18.02 12.12 14.26
CA LEU A 176 17.02 12.65 15.18
C LEU A 176 16.36 13.94 14.67
N SER A 177 17.07 14.76 13.89
CA SER A 177 16.56 15.96 13.24
C SER A 177 15.42 15.69 12.25
N TYR A 178 15.33 14.47 11.75
CA TYR A 178 14.23 13.99 10.90
C TYR A 178 13.21 13.16 11.68
N ALA A 179 13.69 12.27 12.57
CA ALA A 179 12.81 11.38 13.33
C ALA A 179 12.01 12.08 14.45
N GLY A 180 12.48 13.22 14.95
CA GLY A 180 11.85 14.00 16.01
C GLY A 180 11.85 13.38 17.41
N ALA A 181 11.92 12.04 17.50
CA ALA A 181 12.00 11.29 18.76
C ALA A 181 13.06 10.20 18.66
N GLY A 182 13.86 10.04 19.73
CA GLY A 182 14.89 9.01 19.84
C GLY A 182 14.27 7.60 19.96
N ARG A 183 15.03 6.58 19.53
CA ARG A 183 14.60 5.17 19.67
C ARG A 183 14.37 4.78 21.13
N ASP A 184 15.16 5.30 22.05
CA ASP A 184 15.03 5.09 23.50
C ASP A 184 13.64 5.51 24.00
N ILE A 185 13.16 6.68 23.57
CA ILE A 185 11.84 7.20 23.89
C ILE A 185 10.74 6.30 23.32
N LYS A 186 10.86 5.91 22.04
CA LYS A 186 9.89 5.05 21.34
C LYS A 186 9.83 3.66 21.96
N LEU A 187 10.97 3.04 22.23
CA LEU A 187 11.05 1.75 22.91
C LEU A 187 10.45 1.80 24.31
N LYS A 188 10.73 2.87 25.06
CA LYS A 188 10.17 3.06 26.40
C LYS A 188 8.65 3.21 26.39
N ALA A 189 8.09 3.94 25.40
CA ALA A 189 6.65 4.06 25.24
C ALA A 189 5.99 2.68 24.97
N ALA A 190 6.57 1.87 24.09
CA ALA A 190 6.10 0.50 23.85
C ALA A 190 6.16 -0.39 25.09
N GLN A 191 7.26 -0.32 25.85
CA GLN A 191 7.43 -1.06 27.10
C GLN A 191 6.41 -0.67 28.18
N ILE A 192 6.03 0.62 28.28
CA ILE A 192 4.96 1.08 29.17
C ILE A 192 3.64 0.43 28.79
N LYS A 193 3.30 0.40 27.49
CA LYS A 193 2.07 -0.26 27.02
C LYS A 193 2.08 -1.76 27.29
N MET A 194 3.23 -2.43 27.12
CA MET A 194 3.38 -3.82 27.52
C MET A 194 3.09 -4.04 29.01
N GLN A 195 3.60 -3.15 29.87
CA GLN A 195 3.36 -3.19 31.31
C GLN A 195 1.87 -2.98 31.64
N GLU A 196 1.20 -2.02 31.00
CA GLU A 196 -0.23 -1.75 31.18
C GLU A 196 -1.09 -2.97 30.79
N GLN A 197 -0.70 -3.71 29.75
CA GLN A 197 -1.36 -4.94 29.33
C GLN A 197 -0.90 -6.18 30.11
N GLY A 198 0.10 -6.05 30.98
CA GLY A 198 0.65 -7.13 31.80
C GLY A 198 1.25 -8.25 30.94
N VAL A 199 1.93 -7.91 29.85
CA VAL A 199 2.63 -8.85 28.96
C VAL A 199 4.13 -8.78 29.16
N ASP A 200 4.81 -9.92 29.01
CA ASP A 200 6.26 -10.02 29.19
C ASP A 200 7.03 -9.71 27.91
N TYR A 201 6.44 -10.05 26.75
CA TYR A 201 7.06 -9.87 25.44
C TYR A 201 6.05 -9.30 24.42
N LEU A 202 6.55 -8.44 23.53
CA LEU A 202 5.85 -8.00 22.32
C LEU A 202 6.70 -8.42 21.13
N ILE A 203 6.09 -9.12 20.17
CA ILE A 203 6.75 -9.53 18.92
C ILE A 203 6.23 -8.66 17.78
N LEU A 204 7.13 -7.93 17.13
CA LEU A 204 6.86 -7.13 15.95
C LEU A 204 7.45 -7.80 14.72
N THR A 205 6.64 -7.89 13.67
CA THR A 205 7.03 -8.44 12.37
C THR A 205 6.88 -7.45 11.23
N SER A 206 6.04 -6.42 11.36
CA SER A 206 5.88 -5.38 10.35
C SER A 206 7.16 -4.58 10.20
N LEU A 207 7.72 -4.57 8.99
CA LEU A 207 9.02 -3.97 8.71
C LEU A 207 9.03 -2.46 8.94
N ASP A 208 7.94 -1.78 8.60
CA ASP A 208 7.75 -0.34 8.79
C ASP A 208 7.63 0.05 10.27
N GLU A 209 6.95 -0.78 11.10
CA GLU A 209 6.91 -0.57 12.55
C GLU A 209 8.30 -0.71 13.19
N ILE A 210 9.05 -1.75 12.77
CA ILE A 210 10.42 -1.98 13.24
C ILE A 210 11.34 -0.83 12.80
N ALA A 211 11.26 -0.42 11.53
CA ALA A 211 12.04 0.69 11.00
C ALA A 211 11.74 2.01 11.75
N TRP A 212 10.44 2.29 12.04
CA TRP A 212 10.02 3.49 12.76
C TRP A 212 10.49 3.50 14.21
N ILE A 213 10.26 2.41 14.97
CA ILE A 213 10.61 2.38 16.41
C ILE A 213 12.12 2.41 16.62
N MET A 214 12.90 1.79 15.70
CA MET A 214 14.36 1.74 15.76
C MET A 214 15.04 2.96 15.13
N ASN A 215 14.30 3.87 14.49
CA ASN A 215 14.83 4.97 13.67
C ASN A 215 15.84 4.47 12.60
N LEU A 216 15.53 3.35 11.98
CA LEU A 216 16.34 2.74 10.93
C LEU A 216 15.58 2.71 9.61
N ARG A 217 16.33 2.72 8.51
CA ARG A 217 15.81 2.55 7.15
C ARG A 217 16.73 1.59 6.38
N GLY A 218 16.20 1.02 5.30
CA GLY A 218 16.93 0.12 4.41
C GLY A 218 16.29 0.09 3.04
N ASN A 219 16.74 -0.81 2.16
CA ASN A 219 16.24 -0.91 0.79
C ASN A 219 16.02 -2.38 0.37
N ASP A 220 15.63 -3.25 1.31
CA ASP A 220 15.39 -4.67 1.02
C ASP A 220 14.15 -4.91 0.16
N ILE A 221 13.21 -3.95 0.16
CA ILE A 221 12.00 -3.97 -0.67
C ILE A 221 12.02 -2.74 -1.57
N ALA A 222 11.78 -2.94 -2.86
CA ALA A 222 11.68 -1.84 -3.81
C ALA A 222 10.61 -0.83 -3.34
N TYR A 223 10.90 0.46 -3.47
CA TYR A 223 10.03 1.57 -3.10
C TYR A 223 9.74 1.74 -1.60
N ASN A 224 10.10 0.78 -0.75
CA ASN A 224 9.87 0.86 0.68
C ASN A 224 11.22 0.96 1.41
N PRO A 225 11.48 2.03 2.16
CA PRO A 225 12.77 2.21 2.84
C PRO A 225 12.83 1.37 4.12
N VAL A 226 12.60 0.07 4.00
CA VAL A 226 12.58 -0.92 5.08
C VAL A 226 13.63 -2.01 4.86
N PHE A 227 13.87 -2.82 5.85
CA PHE A 227 14.84 -3.91 5.84
C PHE A 227 14.27 -5.16 6.49
N LEU A 228 14.63 -6.35 5.99
CA LEU A 228 14.14 -7.63 6.52
C LEU A 228 14.59 -7.79 7.99
N SER A 229 13.63 -7.78 8.91
CA SER A 229 13.90 -7.78 10.34
C SER A 229 12.74 -8.34 11.16
N TYR A 230 13.07 -8.82 12.36
CA TYR A 230 12.11 -9.05 13.43
C TYR A 230 12.56 -8.29 14.67
N LEU A 231 11.61 -7.88 15.52
CA LEU A 231 11.92 -7.24 16.78
C LEU A 231 11.12 -7.88 17.92
N VAL A 232 11.83 -8.30 18.97
CA VAL A 232 11.23 -8.81 20.20
C VAL A 232 11.54 -7.83 21.32
N LEU A 233 10.51 -7.24 21.90
CA LEU A 233 10.61 -6.39 23.08
C LEU A 233 10.33 -7.18 24.34
N SER A 234 11.12 -6.94 25.37
CA SER A 234 10.82 -7.30 26.77
C SER A 234 10.66 -6.03 27.60
N GLY A 235 10.34 -6.16 28.88
CA GLY A 235 10.18 -4.99 29.76
C GLY A 235 11.41 -4.08 29.88
N THR A 236 12.61 -4.55 29.50
CA THR A 236 13.87 -3.82 29.65
C THR A 236 14.80 -3.85 28.44
N ARG A 237 14.56 -4.71 27.47
CA ARG A 237 15.46 -4.94 26.33
C ARG A 237 14.68 -5.05 25.03
N ALA A 238 15.36 -4.75 23.92
CA ALA A 238 14.92 -5.02 22.57
C ALA A 238 15.91 -5.99 21.90
N THR A 239 15.41 -7.03 21.23
CA THR A 239 16.24 -7.93 20.42
C THR A 239 15.87 -7.76 18.96
N LEU A 240 16.77 -7.19 18.18
CA LEU A 240 16.62 -6.94 16.75
C LEU A 240 17.29 -8.06 15.95
N TYR A 241 16.52 -8.71 15.07
CA TYR A 241 17.02 -9.75 14.16
C TYR A 241 17.12 -9.19 12.76
N VAL A 242 18.30 -9.19 12.17
CA VAL A 242 18.58 -8.62 10.83
C VAL A 242 19.58 -9.44 10.04
N ARG A 243 19.53 -9.32 8.72
CA ARG A 243 20.45 -10.00 7.81
C ARG A 243 21.77 -9.24 7.63
N ASN A 244 21.73 -7.91 7.53
CA ASN A 244 22.92 -7.07 7.36
C ASN A 244 23.31 -6.38 8.68
N ARG A 245 23.97 -7.13 9.57
CA ARG A 245 24.43 -6.60 10.86
C ARG A 245 25.62 -5.63 10.75
N GLU A 246 26.38 -5.74 9.68
CA GLU A 246 27.63 -4.97 9.49
C GLU A 246 27.35 -3.48 9.19
N SER A 247 26.18 -3.18 8.64
CA SER A 247 25.76 -1.81 8.30
C SER A 247 25.03 -1.08 9.44
N LEU A 248 24.74 -1.77 10.56
CA LEU A 248 24.02 -1.18 11.67
C LEU A 248 24.86 -0.14 12.42
N PRO A 249 24.21 0.92 12.97
CA PRO A 249 24.87 1.80 13.93
C PRO A 249 25.20 1.05 15.24
N ILE A 250 26.06 1.65 16.05
CA ILE A 250 26.30 1.16 17.40
C ILE A 250 25.06 1.46 18.27
N PHE A 251 24.51 0.43 18.87
CA PHE A 251 23.37 0.56 19.79
C PHE A 251 23.82 0.69 21.25
N GLU A 252 22.94 1.27 22.06
CA GLU A 252 23.06 1.29 23.50
C GLU A 252 22.89 -0.12 24.11
N GLU A 253 23.29 -0.32 25.37
CA GLU A 253 23.23 -1.63 26.05
C GLU A 253 21.84 -2.31 26.09
N ALA A 254 20.75 -1.54 25.88
CA ALA A 254 19.39 -2.06 25.90
C ALA A 254 18.95 -2.79 24.60
N VAL A 255 19.77 -2.74 23.54
CA VAL A 255 19.45 -3.36 22.24
C VAL A 255 20.44 -4.49 21.93
N ASP A 256 19.92 -5.70 21.84
CA ASP A 256 20.67 -6.86 21.35
C ASP A 256 20.45 -7.03 19.84
N VAL A 257 21.51 -7.38 19.09
CA VAL A 257 21.41 -7.66 17.66
C VAL A 257 21.74 -9.13 17.40
N ARG A 258 20.86 -9.85 16.70
CA ARG A 258 21.01 -11.25 16.35
C ARG A 258 20.88 -11.48 14.83
N ALA A 259 21.27 -12.66 14.36
CA ALA A 259 21.05 -13.05 12.99
C ALA A 259 19.54 -13.26 12.71
N TYR A 260 19.10 -12.81 11.55
CA TYR A 260 17.70 -12.91 11.13
C TYR A 260 17.17 -14.36 11.21
N GLU A 261 18.01 -15.30 10.84
CA GLU A 261 17.71 -16.72 10.79
C GLU A 261 17.52 -17.35 12.20
N ASP A 262 18.03 -16.70 13.26
CA ASP A 262 17.90 -17.20 14.64
C ASP A 262 16.48 -17.00 15.20
N PHE A 263 15.69 -16.08 14.62
CA PHE A 263 14.42 -15.63 15.18
C PHE A 263 13.47 -16.77 15.55
N TYR A 264 13.14 -17.67 14.61
CA TYR A 264 12.19 -18.76 14.87
C TYR A 264 12.71 -19.79 15.90
N GLN A 265 14.01 -19.92 16.06
CA GLN A 265 14.60 -20.77 17.08
C GLN A 265 14.49 -20.13 18.47
N ASP A 266 14.72 -18.82 18.54
CA ASP A 266 14.65 -18.08 19.79
C ASP A 266 13.25 -17.97 20.38
N LEU A 267 12.20 -17.98 19.54
CA LEU A 267 10.82 -18.06 19.99
C LEU A 267 10.52 -19.26 20.91
N LYS A 268 11.30 -20.33 20.80
CA LYS A 268 11.14 -21.53 21.62
C LYS A 268 11.77 -21.43 23.00
N SER A 269 12.51 -20.35 23.27
CA SER A 269 13.37 -20.18 24.46
C SER A 269 12.82 -19.19 25.49
N PHE A 270 11.63 -18.64 25.30
CA PHE A 270 11.01 -17.78 26.33
C PHE A 270 10.79 -18.55 27.63
N PRO A 271 10.85 -17.88 28.80
CA PRO A 271 10.52 -18.51 30.08
C PRO A 271 9.11 -19.12 30.08
N ALA A 272 8.97 -20.28 30.73
CA ALA A 272 7.68 -20.96 30.80
C ALA A 272 6.61 -20.08 31.44
N GLY A 273 5.43 -20.04 30.78
CA GLY A 273 4.28 -19.27 31.27
C GLY A 273 4.31 -17.78 30.91
N SER A 274 5.32 -17.33 30.14
CA SER A 274 5.37 -15.95 29.60
C SER A 274 4.09 -15.58 28.87
N ARG A 275 3.69 -14.30 29.00
CA ARG A 275 2.60 -13.68 28.24
C ARG A 275 3.18 -12.91 27.08
N ILE A 276 2.75 -13.24 25.86
CA ILE A 276 3.30 -12.71 24.62
C ILE A 276 2.21 -11.96 23.85
N TRP A 277 2.47 -10.72 23.49
CA TRP A 277 1.57 -9.90 22.68
C TRP A 277 1.93 -10.07 21.19
N LEU A 278 0.91 -10.38 20.39
CA LEU A 278 0.98 -10.50 18.93
C LEU A 278 -0.16 -9.70 18.30
N ASP A 279 0.09 -9.11 17.14
CA ASP A 279 -0.97 -8.68 16.22
C ASP A 279 -1.20 -9.80 15.18
N ALA A 280 -2.35 -10.46 15.23
CA ALA A 280 -2.64 -11.62 14.38
C ALA A 280 -2.73 -11.28 12.88
N ASP A 281 -2.98 -10.02 12.51
CA ASP A 281 -3.04 -9.59 11.12
C ASP A 281 -1.64 -9.45 10.51
N THR A 282 -0.64 -9.13 11.32
CA THR A 282 0.74 -8.89 10.85
C THR A 282 1.67 -10.07 11.09
N VAL A 283 1.49 -10.83 12.20
CA VAL A 283 2.34 -11.99 12.45
C VAL A 283 1.95 -13.15 11.53
N ASN A 284 2.94 -13.85 11.01
CA ASN A 284 2.70 -15.06 10.24
C ASN A 284 2.34 -16.26 11.13
N TYR A 285 1.62 -17.23 10.55
CA TYR A 285 1.11 -18.40 11.27
C TYR A 285 2.21 -19.25 11.89
N LYS A 286 3.40 -19.31 11.27
CA LYS A 286 4.55 -20.07 11.81
C LYS A 286 4.95 -19.61 13.20
N ILE A 287 4.86 -18.32 13.48
CA ILE A 287 5.13 -17.76 14.81
C ILE A 287 4.11 -18.33 15.82
N VAL A 288 2.82 -18.24 15.50
CA VAL A 288 1.76 -18.74 16.38
C VAL A 288 1.88 -20.24 16.60
N SER A 289 2.10 -21.04 15.56
CA SER A 289 2.23 -22.50 15.67
C SER A 289 3.42 -22.93 16.54
N LEU A 290 4.50 -22.14 16.62
CA LEU A 290 5.64 -22.41 17.49
C LEU A 290 5.39 -22.03 18.95
N LEU A 291 4.52 -21.05 19.21
CA LEU A 291 4.22 -20.53 20.55
C LEU A 291 3.03 -21.24 21.19
N ASP A 292 2.10 -21.77 20.38
CA ASP A 292 0.85 -22.37 20.83
C ASP A 292 1.08 -23.55 21.82
N GLY A 293 0.23 -23.59 22.85
CA GLY A 293 0.31 -24.58 23.92
C GLY A 293 1.49 -24.43 24.88
N LYS A 294 2.44 -23.51 24.65
CA LYS A 294 3.63 -23.28 25.48
C LYS A 294 3.54 -22.00 26.29
N TYR A 295 2.95 -20.95 25.71
CA TYR A 295 2.92 -19.59 26.25
C TYR A 295 1.50 -19.05 26.27
N LYS A 296 1.28 -17.98 27.02
CA LYS A 296 0.00 -17.27 27.03
C LYS A 296 0.02 -16.20 25.96
N ILE A 297 -0.69 -16.41 24.87
CA ILE A 297 -0.76 -15.44 23.77
C ILE A 297 -1.87 -14.44 24.05
N MET A 298 -1.55 -13.16 23.96
CA MET A 298 -2.50 -12.06 23.88
C MET A 298 -2.53 -11.54 22.45
N THR A 299 -3.66 -11.66 21.79
CA THR A 299 -3.86 -11.15 20.43
C THR A 299 -4.54 -9.78 20.50
N ALA A 300 -3.84 -8.76 20.04
CA ALA A 300 -4.36 -7.39 19.92
C ALA A 300 -3.55 -6.63 18.87
N LYS A 301 -4.11 -5.50 18.36
CA LYS A 301 -3.40 -4.64 17.42
C LYS A 301 -2.07 -4.16 18.00
N SER A 302 -1.08 -4.03 17.11
CA SER A 302 0.23 -3.50 17.48
C SER A 302 0.09 -2.08 18.06
N PRO A 303 0.69 -1.82 19.25
CA PRO A 303 0.68 -0.47 19.81
C PRO A 303 1.49 0.52 18.98
N ILE A 304 2.40 0.03 18.11
CA ILE A 304 3.30 0.84 17.29
C ILE A 304 2.57 1.41 16.08
N ALA A 305 1.65 0.66 15.47
CA ALA A 305 0.92 1.09 14.28
C ALA A 305 0.26 2.47 14.47
N LEU A 306 -0.44 2.68 15.59
CA LEU A 306 -1.09 3.94 15.88
C LEU A 306 -0.11 5.06 16.23
N GLU A 307 0.96 4.76 16.98
CA GLU A 307 1.97 5.77 17.33
C GLU A 307 2.72 6.28 16.10
N LYS A 308 3.04 5.38 15.16
CA LYS A 308 3.67 5.69 13.89
C LYS A 308 2.75 6.52 12.98
N ALA A 309 1.45 6.20 12.94
CA ALA A 309 0.47 6.92 12.13
C ALA A 309 0.26 8.38 12.57
N VAL A 310 0.41 8.66 13.85
CA VAL A 310 0.30 10.02 14.44
C VAL A 310 1.68 10.69 14.39
N LYS A 311 1.95 11.43 13.31
CA LYS A 311 3.23 12.10 13.10
C LYS A 311 3.49 13.14 14.18
N ASN A 312 4.72 13.16 14.72
CA ASN A 312 5.15 14.18 15.65
C ASN A 312 5.40 15.53 14.94
N HIS A 313 5.64 16.58 15.69
CA HIS A 313 5.83 17.93 15.14
C HIS A 313 6.97 18.00 14.10
N THR A 314 8.09 17.34 14.37
CA THR A 314 9.23 17.33 13.45
C THR A 314 8.90 16.59 12.15
N GLU A 315 8.25 15.44 12.25
CA GLU A 315 7.80 14.68 11.07
C GLU A 315 6.82 15.49 10.23
N ILE A 316 5.88 16.23 10.86
CA ILE A 316 4.91 17.09 10.14
C ILE A 316 5.61 18.23 9.40
N GLU A 317 6.53 18.96 10.04
CA GLU A 317 7.24 20.07 9.38
C GLU A 317 8.12 19.56 8.23
N ASN A 318 8.72 18.40 8.39
CA ASN A 318 9.49 17.76 7.34
C ASN A 318 8.59 17.31 6.18
N GLU A 319 7.43 16.68 6.44
CA GLU A 319 6.49 16.28 5.37
C GLU A 319 6.03 17.48 4.55
N ARG A 320 5.76 18.62 5.17
CA ARG A 320 5.44 19.86 4.45
C ARG A 320 6.56 20.23 3.48
N LEU A 321 7.81 20.10 3.89
CA LEU A 321 8.97 20.40 3.05
C LEU A 321 9.15 19.37 1.92
N ALA A 322 8.94 18.08 2.18
CA ALA A 322 8.96 17.03 1.16
C ALA A 322 7.94 17.33 0.06
N HIS A 323 6.71 17.70 0.45
CA HIS A 323 5.63 18.01 -0.51
C HIS A 323 5.87 19.30 -1.33
N ILE A 324 6.55 20.29 -0.76
CA ILE A 324 6.98 21.48 -1.52
C ILE A 324 8.00 21.08 -2.59
N ARG A 325 8.99 20.27 -2.24
CA ARG A 325 10.03 19.79 -3.18
C ARG A 325 9.43 18.97 -4.30
N ASP A 326 8.59 18.02 -3.95
CA ASP A 326 7.93 17.17 -4.94
C ASP A 326 6.92 17.96 -5.80
N GLY A 327 6.22 18.89 -5.19
CA GLY A 327 5.33 19.83 -5.88
C GLY A 327 6.05 20.64 -6.98
N VAL A 328 7.28 21.09 -6.72
CA VAL A 328 8.13 21.74 -7.73
C VAL A 328 8.49 20.77 -8.86
N ALA A 329 8.90 19.54 -8.55
CA ALA A 329 9.26 18.54 -9.56
C ALA A 329 8.08 18.16 -10.45
N VAL A 330 6.92 17.88 -9.86
CA VAL A 330 5.69 17.53 -10.59
C VAL A 330 5.16 18.72 -11.39
N THR A 331 5.25 19.95 -10.87
CA THR A 331 4.85 21.16 -11.60
C THR A 331 5.73 21.37 -12.84
N ARG A 332 7.05 21.14 -12.76
CA ARG A 332 7.97 21.17 -13.91
C ARG A 332 7.63 20.09 -14.93
N PHE A 333 7.26 18.92 -14.48
CA PHE A 333 6.83 17.82 -15.33
C PHE A 333 5.53 18.17 -16.09
N ILE A 334 4.50 18.68 -15.41
CA ILE A 334 3.25 19.12 -16.06
C ILE A 334 3.53 20.24 -17.09
N ARG A 335 4.39 21.21 -16.74
CA ARG A 335 4.80 22.25 -17.67
C ARG A 335 5.47 21.66 -18.91
N TRP A 336 6.42 20.74 -18.76
CA TRP A 336 7.08 20.06 -19.87
C TRP A 336 6.08 19.32 -20.77
N LEU A 337 5.16 18.55 -20.19
CA LEU A 337 4.09 17.89 -20.95
C LEU A 337 3.29 18.86 -21.80
N LYS A 338 2.86 19.99 -21.22
CA LYS A 338 1.99 20.96 -21.89
C LYS A 338 2.73 21.85 -22.90
N THR A 339 4.01 22.15 -22.67
CA THR A 339 4.75 23.10 -23.52
C THR A 339 5.65 22.46 -24.57
N GLU A 340 6.11 21.24 -24.33
CA GLU A 340 7.04 20.56 -25.23
C GLU A 340 6.39 19.31 -25.89
N VAL A 341 5.82 18.39 -25.10
CA VAL A 341 5.26 17.13 -25.64
C VAL A 341 3.95 17.39 -26.40
N ARG A 342 2.97 17.99 -25.74
CA ARG A 342 1.66 18.29 -26.35
C ARG A 342 1.76 19.15 -27.61
N THR A 343 2.77 20.00 -27.70
CA THR A 343 2.99 20.87 -28.86
C THR A 343 3.81 20.22 -29.97
N GLY A 344 4.25 18.98 -29.80
CA GLY A 344 5.04 18.23 -30.76
C GLY A 344 6.49 18.68 -30.91
N LYS A 345 7.03 19.45 -29.94
CA LYS A 345 8.43 19.85 -29.94
C LYS A 345 9.35 18.75 -29.39
N GLU A 346 8.85 17.90 -28.52
CA GLU A 346 9.55 16.75 -27.97
C GLU A 346 8.63 15.53 -28.04
N GLU A 347 9.12 14.41 -28.55
CA GLU A 347 8.42 13.13 -28.55
C GLU A 347 8.67 12.42 -27.21
N ALA A 348 7.64 11.81 -26.64
CA ALA A 348 7.73 11.03 -25.42
C ALA A 348 6.79 9.85 -25.44
N THR A 349 7.11 8.84 -24.65
CA THR A 349 6.26 7.69 -24.33
C THR A 349 5.91 7.69 -22.85
N GLU A 350 5.05 6.78 -22.40
CA GLU A 350 4.72 6.64 -20.99
C GLU A 350 5.97 6.37 -20.14
N LEU A 351 6.85 5.44 -20.58
CA LEU A 351 8.11 5.14 -19.90
C LEU A 351 9.07 6.34 -19.88
N SER A 352 9.27 7.00 -21.02
CA SER A 352 10.17 8.16 -21.07
C SER A 352 9.64 9.35 -20.25
N ALA A 353 8.33 9.49 -20.14
CA ALA A 353 7.71 10.50 -19.27
C ALA A 353 7.92 10.17 -17.78
N ALA A 354 7.83 8.90 -17.38
CA ALA A 354 8.19 8.48 -16.03
C ALA A 354 9.66 8.80 -15.71
N GLU A 355 10.59 8.50 -16.63
CA GLU A 355 12.01 8.84 -16.48
C GLU A 355 12.25 10.36 -16.41
N LYS A 356 11.49 11.14 -17.18
CA LYS A 356 11.57 12.62 -17.14
C LYS A 356 11.18 13.17 -15.78
N LEU A 357 10.08 12.70 -15.20
CA LEU A 357 9.64 13.11 -13.86
C LEU A 357 10.67 12.70 -12.80
N GLU A 358 11.18 11.48 -12.88
CA GLU A 358 12.27 11.00 -12.01
C GLU A 358 13.52 11.91 -12.14
N GLY A 359 13.83 12.38 -13.34
CA GLY A 359 14.89 13.35 -13.59
C GLY A 359 14.66 14.71 -12.90
N TYR A 360 13.43 15.18 -12.80
CA TYR A 360 13.11 16.40 -12.03
C TYR A 360 13.20 16.16 -10.52
N ARG A 361 12.73 15.01 -10.02
CA ARG A 361 12.84 14.64 -8.60
C ARG A 361 14.29 14.52 -8.14
N LYS A 362 15.17 13.92 -8.96
CA LYS A 362 16.61 13.81 -8.68
C LYS A 362 17.34 15.16 -8.54
N GLN A 363 16.76 16.24 -9.06
CA GLN A 363 17.29 17.59 -8.88
C GLN A 363 16.86 18.23 -7.55
N MET A 364 15.89 17.63 -6.85
CA MET A 364 15.42 18.14 -5.57
C MET A 364 16.37 17.68 -4.44
N PRO A 365 16.62 18.55 -3.45
CA PRO A 365 17.43 18.18 -2.30
C PRO A 365 16.87 16.96 -1.57
N HIS A 366 17.74 16.06 -1.13
CA HIS A 366 17.45 14.90 -0.29
C HIS A 366 16.46 13.88 -0.90
N TYR A 367 16.28 13.89 -2.20
CA TYR A 367 15.53 12.85 -2.89
C TYR A 367 16.27 11.50 -2.78
N LEU A 368 15.55 10.45 -2.39
CA LEU A 368 16.11 9.12 -2.15
C LEU A 368 15.64 8.07 -3.19
N GLY A 369 14.49 8.28 -3.81
CA GLY A 369 13.89 7.35 -4.76
C GLY A 369 12.38 7.49 -4.84
N GLN A 370 11.77 6.72 -5.70
CA GLN A 370 10.32 6.66 -5.85
C GLN A 370 9.67 5.96 -4.64
N SER A 371 8.46 6.39 -4.24
CA SER A 371 7.69 5.77 -3.15
C SER A 371 6.85 4.58 -3.61
N PHE A 372 6.64 4.44 -4.91
CA PHE A 372 6.02 3.30 -5.60
C PHE A 372 6.36 3.34 -7.10
N ALA A 373 6.01 2.26 -7.84
CA ALA A 373 6.19 2.23 -9.29
C ALA A 373 5.31 3.28 -9.96
N PRO A 374 5.86 4.19 -10.80
CA PRO A 374 5.10 5.31 -11.34
C PRO A 374 4.04 4.83 -12.33
N ILE A 375 2.82 5.33 -12.18
CA ILE A 375 1.73 5.14 -13.11
C ILE A 375 1.70 6.34 -14.05
N ILE A 376 2.15 6.15 -15.28
CA ILE A 376 2.02 7.13 -16.35
C ILE A 376 1.16 6.49 -17.43
N ALA A 377 -0.10 6.87 -17.50
CA ALA A 377 -1.11 6.18 -18.28
C ALA A 377 -1.82 7.13 -19.26
N TYR A 378 -1.55 6.98 -20.56
CA TYR A 378 -2.11 7.82 -21.60
C TYR A 378 -3.40 7.22 -22.18
N GLY A 379 -4.42 8.05 -22.36
CA GLY A 379 -5.68 7.66 -22.99
C GLY A 379 -6.35 6.49 -22.28
N SER A 380 -6.56 5.38 -22.99
CA SER A 380 -7.26 4.19 -22.47
C SER A 380 -6.49 3.45 -21.38
N HIS A 381 -5.16 3.56 -21.31
CA HIS A 381 -4.37 2.98 -20.22
C HIS A 381 -4.74 3.56 -18.86
N GLY A 382 -5.17 4.85 -18.82
CA GLY A 382 -5.67 5.47 -17.60
C GLY A 382 -6.90 4.79 -16.99
N ALA A 383 -7.63 3.96 -17.75
CA ALA A 383 -8.75 3.18 -17.23
C ALA A 383 -8.31 1.96 -16.39
N ILE A 384 -7.05 1.58 -16.44
CA ILE A 384 -6.45 0.52 -15.63
C ILE A 384 -5.90 1.17 -14.35
N VAL A 385 -6.56 0.96 -13.23
CA VAL A 385 -6.34 1.71 -11.97
C VAL A 385 -4.88 1.70 -11.50
N HIS A 386 -4.21 0.54 -11.58
CA HIS A 386 -2.79 0.33 -11.25
C HIS A 386 -2.00 -0.05 -12.50
N TYR A 387 -2.13 0.75 -13.56
CA TYR A 387 -1.36 0.57 -14.77
C TYR A 387 0.13 0.84 -14.51
N GLU A 388 0.98 -0.09 -14.88
CA GLU A 388 2.42 0.07 -14.87
C GLU A 388 2.92 -0.11 -16.30
N PRO A 389 3.48 0.92 -16.96
CA PRO A 389 3.99 0.80 -18.31
C PRO A 389 5.20 -0.15 -18.35
N THR A 390 5.19 -1.08 -19.29
CA THR A 390 6.30 -2.00 -19.57
C THR A 390 6.82 -1.75 -20.98
N GLN A 391 7.95 -2.36 -21.34
CA GLN A 391 8.46 -2.26 -22.72
C GLN A 391 7.47 -2.77 -23.77
N GLU A 392 6.61 -3.73 -23.41
CA GLU A 392 5.59 -4.31 -24.26
C GLU A 392 4.32 -3.46 -24.38
N THR A 393 3.99 -2.69 -23.34
CA THR A 393 2.76 -1.90 -23.28
C THR A 393 2.98 -0.41 -23.51
N ASP A 394 4.23 0.05 -23.52
CA ASP A 394 4.61 1.46 -23.69
C ASP A 394 4.09 2.05 -25.01
N ILE A 395 3.42 3.18 -24.93
CA ILE A 395 2.87 3.90 -26.08
C ILE A 395 3.36 5.34 -26.15
N PRO A 396 3.45 5.92 -27.37
CA PRO A 396 3.74 7.33 -27.53
C PRO A 396 2.65 8.22 -26.94
N LEU A 397 3.06 9.30 -26.27
CA LEU A 397 2.15 10.34 -25.81
C LEU A 397 1.70 11.18 -27.00
N GLY A 398 0.38 11.25 -27.21
CA GLY A 398 -0.22 12.04 -28.25
C GLY A 398 -0.69 13.42 -27.76
N ASN A 399 -1.47 14.07 -28.61
CA ASN A 399 -2.09 15.39 -28.34
C ASN A 399 -3.62 15.30 -28.25
N GLU A 400 -4.13 14.23 -27.67
CA GLU A 400 -5.56 13.96 -27.48
C GLU A 400 -5.79 13.46 -26.05
N SER A 401 -7.03 13.52 -25.55
CA SER A 401 -7.43 12.93 -24.27
C SER A 401 -6.62 13.37 -23.04
N PHE A 402 -6.49 12.50 -22.07
CA PHE A 402 -5.82 12.69 -20.79
C PHE A 402 -4.54 11.86 -20.67
N LEU A 403 -3.60 12.36 -19.89
CA LEU A 403 -2.54 11.59 -19.25
C LEU A 403 -2.82 11.54 -17.74
N LEU A 404 -3.01 10.36 -17.18
CA LEU A 404 -3.03 10.16 -15.75
C LEU A 404 -1.61 9.87 -15.29
N ALA A 405 -1.10 10.71 -14.37
CA ALA A 405 0.21 10.56 -13.76
C ALA A 405 0.03 10.43 -12.24
N ASP A 406 0.25 9.22 -11.73
CA ASP A 406 0.20 8.89 -10.32
C ASP A 406 1.60 8.44 -9.88
N THR A 407 2.21 9.23 -9.01
CA THR A 407 3.63 9.10 -8.70
C THR A 407 3.96 9.69 -7.34
N GLY A 408 4.96 9.14 -6.68
CA GLY A 408 5.43 9.65 -5.41
C GLY A 408 6.96 9.55 -5.25
N GLY A 409 7.47 10.17 -4.23
CA GLY A 409 8.91 10.17 -3.92
C GLY A 409 9.19 10.07 -2.43
N HIS A 410 10.31 9.44 -2.12
CA HIS A 410 10.92 9.47 -0.80
C HIS A 410 11.97 10.57 -0.74
N TYR A 411 11.88 11.36 0.30
CA TYR A 411 12.86 12.37 0.70
C TYR A 411 13.30 12.09 2.14
N LEU A 412 14.46 12.58 2.57
CA LEU A 412 14.79 12.49 4.01
C LEU A 412 13.72 13.12 4.90
N GLU A 413 12.96 14.03 4.33
CA GLU A 413 11.87 14.76 4.98
C GLU A 413 10.51 14.03 4.95
N GLY A 414 10.37 12.92 4.23
CA GLY A 414 9.10 12.19 4.21
C GLY A 414 8.79 11.45 2.92
N THR A 415 7.53 11.10 2.75
CA THR A 415 7.00 10.36 1.61
C THR A 415 5.88 11.14 0.94
N THR A 416 5.91 11.25 -0.39
CA THR A 416 4.85 11.88 -1.17
C THR A 416 4.09 10.86 -2.01
N ASP A 417 2.85 11.22 -2.30
CA ASP A 417 1.92 10.50 -3.19
C ASP A 417 1.04 11.53 -3.88
N ILE A 418 1.08 11.59 -5.21
CA ILE A 418 0.43 12.66 -5.97
C ILE A 418 -0.10 12.10 -7.29
N THR A 419 -1.40 12.20 -7.50
CA THR A 419 -1.99 11.95 -8.83
C THR A 419 -2.51 13.23 -9.46
N ARG A 420 -2.18 13.42 -10.74
CA ARG A 420 -2.80 14.40 -11.62
C ARG A 420 -3.24 13.79 -12.93
N THR A 421 -4.44 14.17 -13.35
CA THR A 421 -4.93 13.91 -14.72
C THR A 421 -4.75 15.17 -15.53
N ILE A 422 -3.97 15.09 -16.59
CA ILE A 422 -3.45 16.21 -17.38
C ILE A 422 -4.06 16.17 -18.77
N VAL A 423 -4.55 17.31 -19.27
CA VAL A 423 -5.10 17.44 -20.63
C VAL A 423 -3.96 17.48 -21.65
N MET A 424 -3.88 16.44 -22.48
CA MET A 424 -2.90 16.36 -23.56
C MET A 424 -3.42 16.89 -24.91
N GLY A 425 -4.73 17.14 -25.04
CA GLY A 425 -5.34 17.66 -26.25
C GLY A 425 -6.83 17.94 -26.07
N PRO A 426 -7.61 18.08 -27.15
CA PRO A 426 -9.03 18.36 -27.04
C PRO A 426 -9.76 17.30 -26.23
N VAL A 427 -10.53 17.75 -25.24
CA VAL A 427 -11.40 16.90 -24.40
C VAL A 427 -12.86 17.23 -24.63
N THR A 428 -13.71 16.22 -24.61
CA THR A 428 -15.17 16.36 -24.80
C THR A 428 -15.83 17.01 -23.59
N LYS A 429 -17.07 17.51 -23.76
CA LYS A 429 -17.85 18.01 -22.63
C LYS A 429 -18.05 16.94 -21.55
N LEU A 430 -18.31 15.69 -21.94
CA LEU A 430 -18.48 14.57 -21.00
C LEU A 430 -17.20 14.30 -20.19
N GLN A 431 -16.02 14.34 -20.82
CA GLN A 431 -14.74 14.17 -20.13
C GLN A 431 -14.53 15.30 -19.10
N LYS A 432 -14.86 16.56 -19.46
CA LYS A 432 -14.82 17.69 -18.52
C LYS A 432 -15.77 17.49 -17.34
N GLN A 433 -16.98 17.02 -17.61
CA GLN A 433 -17.95 16.74 -16.54
C GLN A 433 -17.46 15.64 -15.59
N HIS A 434 -16.86 14.58 -16.11
CA HIS A 434 -16.27 13.51 -15.31
C HIS A 434 -15.09 14.03 -14.47
N TYR A 435 -14.19 14.79 -15.08
CA TYR A 435 -13.06 15.40 -14.35
C TYR A 435 -13.55 16.33 -13.24
N THR A 436 -14.53 17.17 -13.53
CA THR A 436 -15.08 18.11 -12.56
C THR A 436 -15.78 17.41 -11.41
N ALA A 437 -16.47 16.31 -11.65
CA ALA A 437 -17.08 15.52 -10.58
C ALA A 437 -16.02 14.92 -9.63
N VAL A 438 -14.90 14.39 -10.17
CA VAL A 438 -13.78 13.90 -9.37
C VAL A 438 -13.13 15.06 -8.60
N LEU A 439 -12.90 16.20 -9.25
CA LEU A 439 -12.35 17.41 -8.61
C LEU A 439 -13.22 17.91 -7.45
N MET A 440 -14.53 17.98 -7.64
CA MET A 440 -15.47 18.37 -6.58
C MET A 440 -15.39 17.42 -5.38
N GLY A 441 -15.26 16.12 -5.64
CA GLY A 441 -15.09 15.12 -4.59
C GLY A 441 -13.82 15.35 -3.77
N ASN A 442 -12.68 15.52 -4.43
CA ASN A 442 -11.40 15.83 -3.78
C ASN A 442 -11.47 17.14 -2.97
N LEU A 443 -11.91 18.23 -3.58
CA LEU A 443 -11.99 19.53 -2.90
C LEU A 443 -12.91 19.51 -1.67
N ARG A 444 -14.06 18.83 -1.75
CA ARG A 444 -15.01 18.74 -0.63
C ARG A 444 -14.50 17.89 0.52
N LEU A 445 -13.77 16.82 0.21
CA LEU A 445 -13.13 15.99 1.22
C LEU A 445 -11.98 16.73 1.89
N MET A 446 -11.13 17.38 1.13
CA MET A 446 -10.02 18.21 1.65
C MET A 446 -10.52 19.35 2.56
N ASP A 447 -11.67 19.97 2.27
CA ASP A 447 -12.30 21.04 3.07
C ASP A 447 -13.15 20.50 4.24
N ALA A 448 -13.18 19.19 4.46
CA ALA A 448 -14.05 18.59 5.46
C ALA A 448 -13.70 19.02 6.89
N LYS A 449 -14.74 19.41 7.64
CA LYS A 449 -14.70 19.68 9.07
C LYS A 449 -15.62 18.70 9.78
N PHE A 450 -15.10 17.98 10.75
CA PHE A 450 -15.83 16.90 11.40
C PHE A 450 -15.51 16.79 12.88
N ARG A 451 -16.40 16.15 13.64
CA ARG A 451 -16.20 15.94 15.07
C ARG A 451 -15.20 14.81 15.32
N TYR A 452 -14.31 14.98 16.28
CA TYR A 452 -13.41 13.92 16.74
C TYR A 452 -14.21 12.65 17.11
N GLY A 453 -13.68 11.50 16.76
CA GLY A 453 -14.33 10.20 16.93
C GLY A 453 -14.94 9.63 15.64
N LEU A 454 -14.97 10.39 14.54
CA LEU A 454 -15.36 9.87 13.23
C LEU A 454 -14.17 9.20 12.54
N SER A 455 -14.47 8.11 11.81
CA SER A 455 -13.53 7.42 10.91
C SER A 455 -13.71 7.88 9.47
N GLY A 456 -12.78 7.51 8.60
CA GLY A 456 -12.85 7.83 7.17
C GLY A 456 -14.11 7.33 6.45
N ALA A 457 -14.77 6.28 6.96
CA ALA A 457 -16.04 5.80 6.38
C ALA A 457 -17.16 6.85 6.43
N HIS A 458 -17.12 7.77 7.40
CA HIS A 458 -18.09 8.87 7.50
C HIS A 458 -17.78 9.99 6.51
N LEU A 459 -16.55 10.07 6.01
CA LEU A 459 -16.07 11.12 5.13
C LEU A 459 -16.02 10.69 3.66
N ASP A 460 -15.91 9.40 3.38
CA ASP A 460 -15.82 8.81 2.04
C ASP A 460 -16.93 9.30 1.09
N TYR A 461 -18.14 9.51 1.61
CA TYR A 461 -19.27 10.02 0.84
C TYR A 461 -19.00 11.41 0.25
N LEU A 462 -18.21 12.27 0.88
CA LEU A 462 -17.91 13.61 0.35
C LEU A 462 -17.19 13.53 -1.00
N ALA A 463 -16.29 12.56 -1.14
CA ALA A 463 -15.56 12.32 -2.38
C ALA A 463 -16.42 11.64 -3.46
N ARG A 464 -17.36 10.75 -3.06
CA ARG A 464 -18.16 9.98 -4.02
C ARG A 464 -19.44 10.68 -4.46
N GLU A 465 -19.98 11.59 -3.66
CA GLU A 465 -21.28 12.22 -3.87
C GLU A 465 -21.43 12.86 -5.27
N PRO A 466 -20.46 13.61 -5.81
CA PRO A 466 -20.58 14.18 -7.15
C PRO A 466 -20.69 13.11 -8.25
N LEU A 467 -19.99 11.97 -8.11
CA LEU A 467 -20.07 10.85 -9.04
C LEU A 467 -21.42 10.10 -8.89
N TYR A 468 -21.89 9.89 -7.68
CA TYR A 468 -23.18 9.23 -7.42
C TYR A 468 -24.35 9.98 -8.05
N ARG A 469 -24.32 11.32 -8.09
CA ARG A 469 -25.31 12.14 -8.81
C ARG A 469 -25.35 11.85 -10.31
N MET A 470 -24.24 11.38 -10.87
CA MET A 470 -24.12 10.99 -12.27
C MET A 470 -24.38 9.48 -12.49
N GLY A 471 -24.66 8.70 -11.43
CA GLY A 471 -24.77 7.25 -11.49
C GLY A 471 -23.43 6.54 -11.71
N LEU A 472 -22.33 7.17 -11.30
CA LEU A 472 -20.95 6.69 -11.46
C LEU A 472 -20.32 6.41 -10.09
N ASP A 473 -19.31 5.56 -10.06
CA ASP A 473 -18.53 5.21 -8.87
C ASP A 473 -17.13 4.69 -9.24
N PHE A 474 -16.26 4.57 -8.26
CA PHE A 474 -14.94 3.90 -8.36
C PHE A 474 -14.81 2.77 -7.33
N LYS A 475 -13.99 1.75 -7.65
CA LYS A 475 -13.93 0.49 -6.88
C LYS A 475 -12.76 0.40 -5.88
N HIS A 476 -11.95 1.43 -5.74
CA HIS A 476 -10.87 1.50 -4.74
C HIS A 476 -11.27 2.33 -3.51
N GLY A 477 -10.42 2.37 -2.49
CA GLY A 477 -10.56 3.29 -1.37
C GLY A 477 -10.40 4.73 -1.82
N THR A 478 -10.99 5.68 -1.12
CA THR A 478 -10.82 7.11 -1.39
C THR A 478 -9.52 7.65 -0.84
N GLY A 479 -8.91 6.93 0.12
CA GLY A 479 -7.63 7.33 0.68
C GLY A 479 -7.10 6.33 1.71
N HIS A 480 -5.80 6.37 1.90
CA HIS A 480 -5.01 5.54 2.82
C HIS A 480 -4.07 6.41 3.66
N GLY A 481 -3.63 5.92 4.80
CA GLY A 481 -2.55 6.57 5.55
C GLY A 481 -1.22 6.49 4.80
N VAL A 482 -0.31 7.42 5.11
CA VAL A 482 1.02 7.50 4.50
C VAL A 482 2.10 7.49 5.58
N GLY A 483 3.14 6.68 5.39
CA GLY A 483 4.27 6.55 6.31
C GLY A 483 5.29 7.67 6.15
N TYR A 484 5.91 8.08 7.24
CA TYR A 484 7.00 9.08 7.24
C TYR A 484 8.33 8.45 6.82
N LEU A 485 8.73 8.69 5.59
CA LEU A 485 9.87 8.01 4.94
C LEU A 485 9.80 6.49 5.21
N LEU A 486 8.62 5.94 4.93
CA LEU A 486 8.24 4.53 5.07
C LEU A 486 7.24 4.16 3.96
N ASN A 487 6.43 3.12 4.17
CA ASN A 487 5.48 2.66 3.16
C ASN A 487 4.51 3.78 2.75
N VAL A 488 4.29 3.94 1.46
CA VAL A 488 3.30 4.89 0.94
C VAL A 488 1.90 4.54 1.46
N HIS A 489 1.56 3.26 1.56
CA HIS A 489 0.34 2.77 2.20
C HIS A 489 0.60 2.41 3.66
N GLU A 490 -0.01 3.14 4.58
CA GLU A 490 0.12 2.94 6.02
C GLU A 490 -1.25 2.91 6.71
N GLY A 491 -1.47 1.94 7.58
CA GLY A 491 -2.63 1.95 8.49
C GLY A 491 -2.35 2.69 9.82
N PRO A 492 -3.36 2.89 10.69
CA PRO A 492 -4.73 2.39 10.58
C PRO A 492 -5.72 3.33 9.87
N ASN A 493 -5.37 4.61 9.65
CA ASN A 493 -6.28 5.57 9.03
C ASN A 493 -6.47 5.31 7.53
N ALA A 494 -7.71 5.36 7.11
CA ALA A 494 -8.10 5.21 5.71
C ALA A 494 -9.46 5.88 5.48
N ILE A 495 -9.70 6.35 4.25
CA ILE A 495 -11.00 6.86 3.79
C ILE A 495 -11.57 5.83 2.82
N ARG A 496 -12.63 5.14 3.21
CA ARG A 496 -13.26 4.08 2.43
C ARG A 496 -14.68 3.81 2.93
N SER A 497 -15.53 3.25 2.10
CA SER A 497 -16.95 2.99 2.42
C SER A 497 -17.18 2.00 3.57
N ARG A 498 -16.16 1.25 4.00
CA ARG A 498 -16.27 0.30 5.12
C ARG A 498 -15.70 0.92 6.40
N VAL A 499 -16.45 0.80 7.50
CA VAL A 499 -16.00 1.23 8.83
C VAL A 499 -14.84 0.33 9.29
N ALA A 500 -13.77 0.96 9.79
CA ALA A 500 -12.72 0.31 10.56
C ALA A 500 -12.76 0.87 11.99
N GLU A 501 -12.78 0.01 12.99
CA GLU A 501 -12.91 0.41 14.40
C GLU A 501 -11.71 1.24 14.88
N ASP A 502 -10.53 0.97 14.35
CA ASP A 502 -9.26 1.62 14.66
C ASP A 502 -8.96 2.86 13.79
N GLY A 503 -9.80 3.13 12.78
CA GLY A 503 -9.62 4.20 11.80
C GLY A 503 -10.12 5.59 12.22
N VAL A 504 -10.19 5.89 13.53
CA VAL A 504 -10.56 7.23 14.02
C VAL A 504 -9.42 8.22 13.77
N PHE A 505 -9.73 9.31 13.07
CA PHE A 505 -8.74 10.34 12.77
C PHE A 505 -8.23 11.04 14.03
N LYS A 506 -6.91 11.17 14.12
CA LYS A 506 -6.20 11.92 15.17
C LYS A 506 -5.34 13.01 14.55
N GLN A 507 -5.10 14.07 15.31
CA GLN A 507 -4.16 15.11 14.89
C GLN A 507 -2.79 14.49 14.58
N GLY A 508 -2.21 14.86 13.45
CA GLY A 508 -0.93 14.34 12.98
C GLY A 508 -1.02 13.15 12.01
N MET A 509 -2.22 12.60 11.78
CA MET A 509 -2.40 11.57 10.74
C MET A 509 -2.41 12.21 9.36
N ILE A 510 -1.64 11.61 8.43
CA ILE A 510 -1.60 11.96 7.01
C ILE A 510 -2.37 10.90 6.24
N THR A 511 -3.19 11.33 5.28
CA THR A 511 -4.06 10.43 4.50
C THR A 511 -4.14 10.94 3.06
N SER A 512 -4.18 10.03 2.08
CA SER A 512 -4.48 10.41 0.70
C SER A 512 -5.96 10.78 0.55
N ASP A 513 -6.24 11.65 -0.42
CA ASP A 513 -7.56 12.04 -0.89
C ASP A 513 -7.52 11.89 -2.42
N GLU A 514 -7.90 10.69 -2.92
CA GLU A 514 -7.64 10.21 -4.27
C GLU A 514 -8.89 9.68 -5.01
N PRO A 515 -10.02 10.41 -5.03
CA PRO A 515 -11.16 9.98 -5.82
C PRO A 515 -10.80 9.80 -7.31
N GLY A 516 -11.47 8.86 -7.97
CA GLY A 516 -11.21 8.59 -9.38
C GLY A 516 -12.46 8.20 -10.17
N LEU A 517 -12.30 8.06 -11.48
CA LEU A 517 -13.28 7.50 -12.39
C LEU A 517 -12.58 6.83 -13.57
N TYR A 518 -12.97 5.61 -13.91
CA TYR A 518 -12.28 4.78 -14.90
C TYR A 518 -13.29 4.26 -15.93
N ILE A 519 -13.14 4.68 -17.18
CA ILE A 519 -14.01 4.31 -18.29
C ILE A 519 -13.25 3.34 -19.19
N GLU A 520 -13.56 2.06 -19.08
CA GLU A 520 -12.88 0.96 -19.77
C GLU A 520 -12.74 1.25 -21.27
N GLY A 521 -11.53 1.06 -21.79
CA GLY A 521 -11.17 1.30 -23.19
C GLY A 521 -11.16 2.77 -23.63
N ALA A 522 -11.36 3.73 -22.72
CA ALA A 522 -11.44 5.16 -23.05
C ALA A 522 -10.44 6.02 -22.27
N TYR A 523 -10.58 6.18 -20.97
CA TYR A 523 -9.71 7.02 -20.13
C TYR A 523 -9.93 6.76 -18.64
N GLY A 524 -8.95 7.16 -17.84
CA GLY A 524 -9.06 7.27 -16.39
C GLY A 524 -8.84 8.70 -15.90
N ILE A 525 -9.45 9.02 -14.78
CA ILE A 525 -9.28 10.29 -14.06
C ILE A 525 -9.06 9.92 -12.60
N ARG A 526 -7.92 10.35 -12.00
CA ARG A 526 -7.67 10.38 -10.57
C ARG A 526 -7.03 11.71 -10.21
N LEU A 527 -7.49 12.30 -9.14
CA LEU A 527 -6.96 13.55 -8.59
C LEU A 527 -6.66 13.31 -7.13
N GLU A 528 -5.41 13.50 -6.74
CA GLU A 528 -4.94 13.15 -5.43
C GLU A 528 -4.12 14.23 -4.77
N ASN A 529 -4.42 14.46 -3.50
CA ASN A 529 -3.61 15.22 -2.56
C ASN A 529 -3.41 14.42 -1.28
N LEU A 530 -2.28 14.58 -0.61
CA LEU A 530 -2.15 14.19 0.79
C LEU A 530 -2.68 15.30 1.69
N ILE A 531 -3.45 14.88 2.70
CA ILE A 531 -4.11 15.75 3.67
C ILE A 531 -3.69 15.39 5.10
N LEU A 532 -3.37 16.39 5.90
CA LEU A 532 -2.99 16.27 7.29
C LEU A 532 -4.20 16.56 8.19
N CYS A 533 -4.55 15.63 9.07
CA CYS A 533 -5.59 15.84 10.08
C CYS A 533 -5.07 16.77 11.19
N VAL A 534 -5.76 17.87 11.42
CA VAL A 534 -5.43 18.87 12.45
C VAL A 534 -6.63 19.20 13.32
N HIS A 535 -6.38 19.72 14.51
CA HIS A 535 -7.45 20.28 15.34
C HIS A 535 -8.03 21.54 14.68
N ALA A 536 -9.36 21.60 14.59
CA ALA A 536 -10.11 22.83 14.33
C ALA A 536 -10.46 23.52 15.67
N GLU A 537 -11.73 23.84 15.91
CA GLU A 537 -12.17 24.41 17.19
C GLU A 537 -12.66 23.35 18.16
N LYS A 538 -12.64 23.72 19.44
CA LYS A 538 -13.34 23.00 20.52
C LYS A 538 -14.55 23.79 20.96
N THR A 539 -15.73 23.17 20.92
CA THR A 539 -17.01 23.77 21.30
C THR A 539 -17.67 22.98 22.42
N GLU A 540 -18.86 23.40 22.85
CA GLU A 540 -19.70 22.61 23.78
C GLU A 540 -20.08 21.22 23.23
N TYR A 541 -20.04 21.03 21.89
CA TYR A 541 -20.30 19.75 21.21
C TYR A 541 -19.06 18.85 21.11
N GLY A 542 -17.90 19.30 21.60
CA GLY A 542 -16.64 18.55 21.60
C GLY A 542 -15.54 19.13 20.72
N GLN A 543 -14.49 18.34 20.51
CA GLN A 543 -13.39 18.70 19.62
C GLN A 543 -13.79 18.47 18.16
N PHE A 544 -13.57 19.48 17.31
CA PHE A 544 -13.66 19.36 15.86
C PHE A 544 -12.28 19.21 15.24
N MET A 545 -12.24 18.48 14.15
CA MET A 545 -11.07 18.20 13.32
C MET A 545 -11.31 18.77 11.94
N GLN A 546 -10.22 19.04 11.21
CA GLN A 546 -10.25 19.42 9.79
C GLN A 546 -9.00 18.89 9.10
N PHE A 547 -8.95 19.00 7.79
CA PHE A 547 -7.76 18.68 7.02
C PHE A 547 -7.01 19.94 6.56
N GLU A 548 -5.70 19.80 6.45
CA GLU A 548 -4.77 20.76 5.86
C GLU A 548 -4.11 20.07 4.65
N PRO A 549 -4.14 20.65 3.43
CA PRO A 549 -3.45 20.05 2.29
C PRO A 549 -1.94 20.10 2.49
N LEU A 550 -1.28 18.99 2.20
CA LEU A 550 0.18 18.92 2.10
C LEU A 550 0.65 19.05 0.65
N THR A 551 -0.10 18.50 -0.28
CA THR A 551 0.23 18.51 -1.71
C THR A 551 -0.13 19.86 -2.33
N PHE A 552 0.84 20.49 -3.00
CA PHE A 552 0.68 21.73 -3.76
C PHE A 552 1.13 21.50 -5.21
N VAL A 553 0.20 21.02 -6.04
CA VAL A 553 0.37 20.81 -7.50
C VAL A 553 -0.91 21.31 -8.18
N PRO A 554 -0.83 22.08 -9.29
CA PRO A 554 -2.04 22.60 -9.90
C PRO A 554 -2.95 21.49 -10.43
N PHE A 555 -4.25 21.65 -10.25
CA PHE A 555 -5.24 20.92 -11.04
C PHE A 555 -5.33 21.55 -12.42
N ASP A 556 -5.65 20.76 -13.45
CA ASP A 556 -5.68 21.23 -14.83
C ASP A 556 -6.97 22.03 -15.13
N PRO A 557 -6.89 23.36 -15.33
CA PRO A 557 -8.08 24.17 -15.56
C PRO A 557 -8.75 23.89 -16.91
N GLU A 558 -8.03 23.35 -17.90
CA GLU A 558 -8.58 23.00 -19.21
C GLU A 558 -9.59 21.84 -19.13
N ALA A 559 -9.48 21.00 -18.09
CA ALA A 559 -10.38 19.86 -17.86
C ALA A 559 -11.66 20.23 -17.09
N VAL A 560 -11.75 21.45 -16.55
CA VAL A 560 -12.86 21.84 -15.69
C VAL A 560 -14.07 22.32 -16.51
N ASP A 561 -15.26 21.81 -16.19
CA ASP A 561 -16.55 22.35 -16.62
C ASP A 561 -17.06 23.32 -15.55
N LEU A 562 -16.85 24.62 -15.79
CA LEU A 562 -17.20 25.69 -14.84
C LEU A 562 -18.71 25.78 -14.54
N GLU A 563 -19.55 25.31 -15.46
CA GLU A 563 -21.01 25.29 -15.27
C GLU A 563 -21.45 24.29 -14.18
N MET A 564 -20.62 23.29 -13.87
CA MET A 564 -20.88 22.30 -12.82
C MET A 564 -20.48 22.79 -11.43
N LEU A 565 -19.52 23.71 -11.31
CA LEU A 565 -19.06 24.16 -10.01
C LEU A 565 -20.11 25.02 -9.32
N THR A 566 -20.50 24.62 -8.10
CA THR A 566 -21.29 25.50 -7.22
C THR A 566 -20.47 26.68 -6.75
N GLY A 567 -21.09 27.69 -6.12
CA GLY A 567 -20.33 28.83 -5.57
C GLY A 567 -19.21 28.40 -4.63
N ARG A 568 -19.50 27.44 -3.72
CA ARG A 568 -18.49 26.92 -2.79
C ARG A 568 -17.41 26.08 -3.49
N ASP A 569 -17.78 25.21 -4.41
CA ASP A 569 -16.79 24.40 -5.14
C ASP A 569 -15.83 25.30 -5.94
N LYS A 570 -16.35 26.39 -6.51
CA LYS A 570 -15.53 27.40 -7.20
C LYS A 570 -14.56 28.10 -6.23
N GLU A 571 -15.05 28.55 -5.07
CA GLU A 571 -14.21 29.17 -4.03
C GLU A 571 -13.11 28.22 -3.57
N LEU A 572 -13.41 26.94 -3.37
CA LEU A 572 -12.43 25.92 -2.97
C LEU A 572 -11.37 25.70 -4.06
N PHE A 573 -11.79 25.58 -5.31
CA PHE A 573 -10.89 25.41 -6.44
C PHE A 573 -9.96 26.61 -6.60
N GLU A 574 -10.49 27.83 -6.66
CA GLU A 574 -9.72 29.06 -6.80
C GLU A 574 -8.78 29.27 -5.59
N GLY A 575 -9.26 28.96 -4.38
CA GLY A 575 -8.47 29.04 -3.16
C GLY A 575 -7.29 28.07 -3.17
N TYR A 576 -7.51 26.83 -3.58
CA TYR A 576 -6.43 25.84 -3.69
C TYR A 576 -5.41 26.23 -4.77
N GLN A 577 -5.85 26.60 -5.97
CA GLN A 577 -4.96 27.04 -7.05
C GLN A 577 -4.10 28.24 -6.63
N LYS A 578 -4.68 29.19 -5.89
CA LYS A 578 -3.93 30.33 -5.32
C LYS A 578 -2.87 29.86 -4.33
N GLN A 579 -3.20 28.94 -3.42
CA GLN A 579 -2.24 28.38 -2.47
C GLN A 579 -1.10 27.66 -3.18
N VAL A 580 -1.38 26.89 -4.25
CA VAL A 580 -0.36 26.26 -5.09
C VAL A 580 0.64 27.28 -5.62
N TYR A 581 0.15 28.37 -6.21
CA TYR A 581 1.03 29.43 -6.72
C TYR A 581 1.86 30.08 -5.60
N GLU A 582 1.23 30.48 -4.51
CA GLU A 582 1.89 31.15 -3.38
C GLU A 582 2.97 30.27 -2.74
N THR A 583 2.71 28.97 -2.63
CA THR A 583 3.63 27.99 -2.03
C THR A 583 4.82 27.69 -2.93
N LEU A 584 4.59 27.46 -4.23
CA LEU A 584 5.65 26.99 -5.14
C LEU A 584 6.45 28.12 -5.81
N ALA A 585 5.86 29.29 -6.02
CA ALA A 585 6.52 30.39 -6.73
C ALA A 585 7.91 30.74 -6.18
N PRO A 586 8.20 30.72 -4.86
CA PRO A 586 9.54 31.01 -4.34
C PRO A 586 10.64 30.06 -4.84
N TYR A 587 10.30 28.85 -5.29
CA TYR A 587 11.23 27.78 -5.69
C TYR A 587 11.35 27.64 -7.22
N LEU A 588 10.63 28.45 -7.99
CA LEU A 588 10.55 28.37 -9.44
C LEU A 588 11.35 29.51 -10.11
N THR A 589 11.83 29.27 -11.33
CA THR A 589 12.38 30.33 -12.18
C THR A 589 11.28 31.30 -12.61
N GLU A 590 11.65 32.49 -13.11
CA GLU A 590 10.65 33.48 -13.52
C GLU A 590 9.75 32.96 -14.66
N GLU A 591 10.30 32.18 -15.59
CA GLU A 591 9.52 31.59 -16.67
C GLU A 591 8.52 30.54 -16.15
N GLU A 592 8.96 29.67 -15.21
CA GLU A 592 8.11 28.68 -14.54
C GLU A 592 7.00 29.37 -13.72
N LYS A 593 7.32 30.46 -13.00
CA LYS A 593 6.31 31.25 -12.26
C LYS A 593 5.23 31.83 -13.19
N GLN A 594 5.64 32.41 -14.32
CA GLN A 594 4.68 32.96 -15.27
C GLN A 594 3.79 31.86 -15.89
N TRP A 595 4.34 30.67 -16.12
CA TRP A 595 3.54 29.54 -16.57
C TRP A 595 2.57 29.09 -15.47
N LEU A 596 3.05 28.87 -14.24
CA LEU A 596 2.21 28.45 -13.12
C LEU A 596 1.11 29.48 -12.82
N LEU A 597 1.41 30.77 -12.89
CA LEU A 597 0.42 31.84 -12.72
C LEU A 597 -0.71 31.72 -13.74
N ARG A 598 -0.44 31.34 -14.99
CA ARG A 598 -1.50 31.14 -16.01
C ARG A 598 -2.36 29.90 -15.68
N GLU A 599 -1.74 28.79 -15.25
CA GLU A 599 -2.46 27.56 -14.89
C GLU A 599 -3.28 27.70 -13.61
N THR A 600 -2.93 28.62 -12.70
CA THR A 600 -3.58 28.82 -11.40
C THR A 600 -4.45 30.07 -11.32
N ARG A 601 -4.61 30.83 -12.43
CA ARG A 601 -5.48 32.01 -12.44
C ARG A 601 -6.93 31.63 -12.15
N ASN A 602 -7.63 32.58 -11.50
CA ASN A 602 -9.08 32.52 -11.33
C ASN A 602 -9.76 32.38 -12.71
N LEU A 603 -10.66 31.44 -12.81
CA LEU A 603 -11.40 31.08 -14.03
C LEU A 603 -12.65 31.98 -14.21
#